data_42f38a6437e842a82715104f82e1e167
#
_entry.id   42f38a6437e842a82715104f82e1e167
#
_cell.length_a   1.000
_cell.length_b   1.000
_cell.length_c   1.000
_cell.angle_alpha   90.00
_cell.angle_beta   90.00
_cell.angle_gamma   90.00
#
_symmetry.space_group_name_H-M   'P 1'
#
loop_
_entity.id
_entity.type
_entity.pdbx_description
1 polymer ?
#
loop_
_entity_poly.entity_id
_entity_poly.type
_entity_poly.pdbx_seq_one_letter_code
_entity_poly.pdbx_strand_id
1 'polypeptide(L)'
;MSLKLLITRHGETLGNVKGMLMGVEGGNITKRGFKQIHKLINKMKREEVDIILSSDMYRCQVTAKEISGKYNIPVEYSILLREKNNGDWTGKCYREMCWDDLEGDFETRHPPDGESLIEVRERGIKFYSELLTKHTDKCIAIVSHSTFLKVFIGQLLGMSIYDSIFKLRMDYCSLSKIEIINKNECIVTAINN
;
A
#
# COMPACT_ATOMS: atom_id res chain seq x y z
N MET A 1 17.28 3.51 -17.52
CA MET A 1 16.67 3.77 -16.21
C MET A 1 15.82 2.55 -15.89
N SER A 2 16.20 1.73 -14.94
CA SER A 2 15.39 0.56 -14.55
C SER A 2 15.14 0.67 -13.06
N LEU A 3 13.86 0.69 -12.64
CA LEU A 3 13.47 0.76 -11.25
C LEU A 3 12.58 -0.44 -10.95
N LYS A 4 13.02 -1.31 -10.05
CA LYS A 4 12.23 -2.49 -9.64
C LYS A 4 11.46 -2.18 -8.36
N LEU A 5 10.15 -2.42 -8.39
CA LEU A 5 9.26 -2.23 -7.26
C LEU A 5 8.77 -3.58 -6.74
N LEU A 6 9.05 -3.86 -5.49
CA LEU A 6 8.51 -4.98 -4.72
C LEU A 6 7.42 -4.44 -3.79
N ILE A 7 6.17 -4.54 -4.20
CA ILE A 7 5.05 -3.88 -3.53
C ILE A 7 4.32 -4.88 -2.64
N THR A 8 4.12 -4.53 -1.38
CA THR A 8 3.43 -5.38 -0.41
C THR A 8 2.48 -4.59 0.51
N ARG A 9 1.41 -5.25 0.91
CA ARG A 9 0.52 -4.77 1.97
C ARG A 9 1.06 -5.22 3.33
N HIS A 10 0.85 -4.42 4.37
CA HIS A 10 1.19 -4.78 5.75
C HIS A 10 0.57 -6.12 6.20
N GLY A 11 1.11 -6.74 7.23
CA GLY A 11 0.58 -7.96 7.85
C GLY A 11 -0.80 -7.74 8.49
N GLU A 12 -1.59 -8.81 8.63
CA GLU A 12 -2.92 -8.78 9.24
C GLU A 12 -2.87 -8.19 10.65
N THR A 13 -3.83 -7.31 10.98
CA THR A 13 -3.98 -6.66 12.28
C THR A 13 -5.25 -7.09 13.00
N LEU A 14 -5.33 -6.85 14.32
CA LEU A 14 -6.54 -7.10 15.11
C LEU A 14 -7.74 -6.30 14.58
N GLY A 15 -7.51 -5.06 14.13
CA GLY A 15 -8.57 -4.24 13.51
C GLY A 15 -9.09 -4.86 12.21
N ASN A 16 -8.21 -5.42 11.39
CA ASN A 16 -8.64 -6.11 10.18
C ASN A 16 -9.51 -7.34 10.47
N VAL A 17 -9.15 -8.13 11.48
CA VAL A 17 -9.96 -9.30 11.90
C VAL A 17 -11.36 -8.87 12.35
N LYS A 18 -11.47 -7.72 12.99
CA LYS A 18 -12.74 -7.15 13.45
C LYS A 18 -13.51 -6.39 12.35
N GLY A 19 -12.93 -6.23 11.16
CA GLY A 19 -13.54 -5.45 10.07
C GLY A 19 -13.61 -3.95 10.33
N MET A 20 -12.67 -3.42 11.14
CA MET A 20 -12.62 -2.00 11.50
C MET A 20 -11.81 -1.18 10.50
N LEU A 21 -12.25 0.04 10.25
CA LEU A 21 -11.47 1.06 9.54
C LEU A 21 -10.39 1.60 10.48
N MET A 22 -9.13 1.31 10.15
CA MET A 22 -7.99 1.65 11.01
C MET A 22 -7.41 3.02 10.63
N GLY A 23 -7.16 3.87 11.64
CA GLY A 23 -6.46 5.14 11.47
C GLY A 23 -4.94 5.01 11.41
N VAL A 24 -4.26 6.13 11.64
CA VAL A 24 -2.79 6.23 11.64
C VAL A 24 -2.19 5.42 12.77
N GLU A 25 -2.74 5.58 13.97
CA GLU A 25 -2.33 4.85 15.16
C GLU A 25 -3.03 3.49 15.29
N GLY A 26 -2.47 2.60 16.07
CA GLY A 26 -3.02 1.28 16.31
C GLY A 26 -2.71 0.29 15.18
N GLY A 27 -3.46 -0.81 15.15
CA GLY A 27 -3.26 -1.86 14.17
C GLY A 27 -2.19 -2.87 14.58
N ASN A 28 -2.25 -3.36 15.84
CA ASN A 28 -1.39 -4.43 16.32
C ASN A 28 -1.46 -5.65 15.39
N ILE A 29 -0.30 -6.09 14.93
CA ILE A 29 -0.17 -7.27 14.07
C ILE A 29 -0.60 -8.52 14.84
N THR A 30 -1.41 -9.37 14.20
CA THR A 30 -1.84 -10.65 14.80
C THR A 30 -0.71 -11.70 14.72
N LYS A 31 -0.84 -12.79 15.50
CA LYS A 31 0.06 -13.96 15.35
C LYS A 31 0.07 -14.49 13.91
N ARG A 32 -1.08 -14.44 13.22
CA ARG A 32 -1.18 -14.78 11.79
C ARG A 32 -0.47 -13.76 10.92
N GLY A 33 -0.59 -12.47 11.23
CA GLY A 33 0.11 -11.39 10.54
C GLY A 33 1.63 -11.55 10.59
N PHE A 34 2.20 -11.89 11.74
CA PHE A 34 3.64 -12.20 11.83
C PHE A 34 4.05 -13.41 10.98
N LYS A 35 3.22 -14.46 10.93
CA LYS A 35 3.47 -15.60 10.02
C LYS A 35 3.42 -15.17 8.54
N GLN A 36 2.53 -14.23 8.19
CA GLN A 36 2.46 -13.67 6.83
C GLN A 36 3.73 -12.87 6.51
N ILE A 37 4.21 -12.03 7.43
CA ILE A 37 5.46 -11.26 7.28
C ILE A 37 6.65 -12.21 7.07
N HIS A 38 6.78 -13.26 7.87
CA HIS A 38 7.87 -14.23 7.69
C HIS A 38 7.81 -14.96 6.33
N LYS A 39 6.60 -15.26 5.82
CA LYS A 39 6.43 -15.83 4.48
C LYS A 39 6.85 -14.83 3.39
N LEU A 40 6.47 -13.54 3.53
CA LEU A 40 6.88 -12.49 2.63
C LEU A 40 8.42 -12.35 2.58
N ILE A 41 9.06 -12.31 3.75
CA ILE A 41 10.52 -12.27 3.87
C ILE A 41 11.15 -13.43 3.07
N ASN A 42 10.64 -14.66 3.20
CA ASN A 42 11.16 -15.80 2.44
C ASN A 42 10.96 -15.66 0.92
N LYS A 43 9.86 -15.04 0.46
CA LYS A 43 9.63 -14.74 -0.96
C LYS A 43 10.61 -13.70 -1.50
N MET A 44 11.05 -12.77 -0.65
CA MET A 44 12.01 -11.72 -1.00
C MET A 44 13.47 -12.18 -0.98
N LYS A 45 13.77 -13.41 -0.55
CA LYS A 45 15.14 -13.92 -0.35
C LYS A 45 16.08 -13.80 -1.56
N ARG A 46 15.53 -13.77 -2.77
CA ARG A 46 16.29 -13.66 -4.03
C ARG A 46 16.30 -12.26 -4.62
N GLU A 47 15.69 -11.30 -3.94
CA GLU A 47 15.61 -9.92 -4.40
C GLU A 47 16.69 -9.09 -3.72
N GLU A 48 17.47 -8.39 -4.51
CA GLU A 48 18.50 -7.45 -4.02
C GLU A 48 17.85 -6.09 -3.78
N VAL A 49 17.22 -5.93 -2.61
CA VAL A 49 16.50 -4.72 -2.25
C VAL A 49 17.45 -3.69 -1.66
N ASP A 50 17.50 -2.50 -2.28
CA ASP A 50 18.36 -1.39 -1.83
C ASP A 50 17.78 -0.61 -0.67
N ILE A 51 16.44 -0.44 -0.65
CA ILE A 51 15.74 0.39 0.33
C ILE A 51 14.28 -0.07 0.49
N ILE A 52 13.74 0.12 1.68
CA ILE A 52 12.32 -0.05 1.98
C ILE A 52 11.68 1.33 2.14
N LEU A 53 10.70 1.67 1.30
CA LEU A 53 9.82 2.83 1.47
C LEU A 53 8.52 2.35 2.12
N SER A 54 8.22 2.85 3.31
CA SER A 54 7.06 2.39 4.08
C SER A 54 6.14 3.53 4.46
N SER A 55 4.83 3.23 4.50
CA SER A 55 3.91 4.08 5.25
C SER A 55 4.38 4.22 6.69
N ASP A 56 4.20 5.40 7.26
CA ASP A 56 4.49 5.71 8.66
C ASP A 56 3.41 5.21 9.64
N MET A 57 2.35 4.55 9.14
CA MET A 57 1.34 3.91 9.98
C MET A 57 1.93 2.67 10.67
N TYR A 58 1.64 2.51 11.98
CA TYR A 58 2.28 1.52 12.86
C TYR A 58 2.35 0.11 12.27
N ARG A 59 1.28 -0.41 11.67
CA ARG A 59 1.23 -1.75 11.05
C ARG A 59 2.20 -1.92 9.87
N CYS A 60 2.45 -0.84 9.12
CA CYS A 60 3.45 -0.84 8.05
C CYS A 60 4.86 -0.73 8.63
N GLN A 61 5.05 0.10 9.66
CA GLN A 61 6.34 0.20 10.35
C GLN A 61 6.79 -1.15 10.91
N VAL A 62 5.89 -1.90 11.56
CA VAL A 62 6.20 -3.25 12.08
C VAL A 62 6.59 -4.17 10.93
N THR A 63 5.81 -4.18 9.83
CA THR A 63 6.09 -5.03 8.67
C THR A 63 7.44 -4.68 8.04
N ALA A 64 7.72 -3.40 7.83
CA ALA A 64 8.97 -2.91 7.26
C ALA A 64 10.19 -3.21 8.15
N LYS A 65 10.05 -3.05 9.47
CA LYS A 65 11.12 -3.36 10.44
C LYS A 65 11.49 -4.84 10.46
N GLU A 66 10.52 -5.74 10.35
CA GLU A 66 10.77 -7.18 10.27
C GLU A 66 11.56 -7.54 8.99
N ILE A 67 11.21 -6.94 7.84
CA ILE A 67 11.94 -7.12 6.59
C ILE A 67 13.36 -6.55 6.71
N SER A 68 13.48 -5.30 7.17
CA SER A 68 14.75 -4.60 7.38
C SER A 68 15.67 -5.38 8.32
N GLY A 69 15.17 -5.84 9.45
CA GLY A 69 15.96 -6.60 10.43
C GLY A 69 16.51 -7.92 9.86
N LYS A 70 15.80 -8.54 8.91
CA LYS A 70 16.28 -9.77 8.27
C LYS A 70 17.39 -9.55 7.25
N TYR A 71 17.34 -8.45 6.50
CA TYR A 71 18.22 -8.21 5.37
C TYR A 71 19.16 -7.02 5.55
N ASN A 72 19.08 -6.34 6.70
CA ASN A 72 19.82 -5.11 7.00
C ASN A 72 19.61 -4.01 5.95
N ILE A 73 18.36 -3.83 5.49
CA ILE A 73 17.98 -2.85 4.49
C ILE A 73 17.49 -1.57 5.18
N PRO A 74 17.92 -0.36 4.74
CA PRO A 74 17.43 0.90 5.29
C PRO A 74 15.93 1.09 5.04
N VAL A 75 15.24 1.74 5.98
CA VAL A 75 13.80 2.05 5.89
C VAL A 75 13.60 3.56 5.92
N GLU A 76 12.89 4.07 4.93
CA GLU A 76 12.39 5.45 4.90
C GLU A 76 10.86 5.45 5.01
N TYR A 77 10.32 6.38 5.81
CA TYR A 77 8.87 6.50 6.02
C TYR A 77 8.31 7.67 5.24
N SER A 78 7.13 7.45 4.63
CA SER A 78 6.43 8.48 3.86
C SER A 78 4.93 8.51 4.19
N ILE A 79 4.41 9.71 4.48
CA ILE A 79 2.98 9.96 4.63
C ILE A 79 2.21 9.72 3.32
N LEU A 80 2.90 9.83 2.18
CA LEU A 80 2.29 9.58 0.86
C LEU A 80 1.89 8.12 0.67
N LEU A 81 2.45 7.20 1.47
CA LEU A 81 2.13 5.76 1.45
C LEU A 81 1.03 5.36 2.44
N ARG A 82 0.41 6.30 3.16
CA ARG A 82 -0.70 6.00 4.08
C ARG A 82 -1.90 5.39 3.36
N GLU A 83 -2.74 4.67 4.12
CA GLU A 83 -4.06 4.22 3.64
C GLU A 83 -4.95 5.43 3.34
N LYS A 84 -6.03 5.20 2.61
CA LYS A 84 -7.10 6.18 2.46
C LYS A 84 -7.52 6.69 3.85
N ASN A 85 -7.54 7.99 4.01
CA ASN A 85 -8.05 8.58 5.25
C ASN A 85 -9.57 8.36 5.33
N ASN A 86 -10.02 7.68 6.39
CA ASN A 86 -11.42 7.41 6.60
C ASN A 86 -12.12 8.47 7.48
N GLY A 87 -11.42 9.55 7.84
CA GLY A 87 -11.98 10.65 8.63
C GLY A 87 -12.72 10.16 9.87
N ASP A 88 -13.93 10.66 10.08
CA ASP A 88 -14.83 10.31 11.20
C ASP A 88 -15.28 8.85 11.24
N TRP A 89 -15.03 8.09 10.17
CA TRP A 89 -15.31 6.66 10.15
C TRP A 89 -14.17 5.81 10.69
N THR A 90 -13.06 6.43 11.03
CA THR A 90 -11.93 5.73 11.67
C THR A 90 -12.34 5.09 12.99
N GLY A 91 -12.04 3.83 13.18
CA GLY A 91 -12.42 3.05 14.36
C GLY A 91 -13.82 2.43 14.31
N LYS A 92 -14.62 2.73 13.28
CA LYS A 92 -15.93 2.11 13.06
C LYS A 92 -15.82 0.83 12.25
N CYS A 93 -16.83 -0.03 12.32
CA CYS A 93 -16.90 -1.23 11.49
C CYS A 93 -17.28 -0.86 10.05
N TYR A 94 -16.60 -1.44 9.05
CA TYR A 94 -16.89 -1.19 7.63
C TYR A 94 -18.38 -1.42 7.26
N ARG A 95 -19.04 -2.37 7.91
CA ARG A 95 -20.46 -2.69 7.67
C ARG A 95 -21.44 -1.64 8.14
N GLU A 96 -20.99 -0.71 9.01
CA GLU A 96 -21.80 0.38 9.57
C GLU A 96 -21.74 1.63 8.69
N MET A 97 -21.01 1.60 7.58
CA MET A 97 -20.79 2.77 6.73
C MET A 97 -21.86 2.89 5.67
N CYS A 98 -22.56 4.02 5.70
CA CYS A 98 -23.59 4.39 4.72
C CYS A 98 -22.94 5.17 3.56
N TRP A 99 -22.29 4.46 2.66
CA TRP A 99 -21.63 5.07 1.49
C TRP A 99 -22.59 5.82 0.57
N ASP A 100 -23.85 5.38 0.52
CA ASP A 100 -24.88 5.95 -0.35
C ASP A 100 -25.44 7.27 0.21
N ASP A 101 -25.17 7.60 1.49
CA ASP A 101 -25.54 8.87 2.11
C ASP A 101 -24.51 9.99 1.82
N LEU A 102 -23.38 9.66 1.19
CA LEU A 102 -22.34 10.63 0.86
C LEU A 102 -22.60 11.29 -0.48
N GLU A 103 -22.33 12.60 -0.54
CA GLU A 103 -22.37 13.37 -1.79
C GLU A 103 -21.24 12.95 -2.76
N GLY A 104 -21.51 13.06 -4.06
CA GLY A 104 -20.57 12.74 -5.12
C GLY A 104 -20.71 11.30 -5.67
N ASP A 105 -19.91 11.02 -6.68
CA ASP A 105 -19.84 9.69 -7.30
C ASP A 105 -18.86 8.76 -6.55
N PHE A 106 -18.67 7.55 -7.08
CA PHE A 106 -17.78 6.54 -6.50
C PHE A 106 -16.35 7.04 -6.25
N GLU A 107 -15.83 7.92 -7.12
CA GLU A 107 -14.44 8.37 -7.08
C GLU A 107 -14.26 9.62 -6.20
N THR A 108 -15.29 10.46 -6.11
CA THR A 108 -15.25 11.78 -5.45
C THR A 108 -15.82 11.76 -4.04
N ARG A 109 -16.75 10.83 -3.72
CA ARG A 109 -17.34 10.74 -2.39
C ARG A 109 -16.32 10.38 -1.33
N HIS A 110 -16.40 11.01 -0.18
CA HIS A 110 -15.50 10.78 0.95
C HIS A 110 -16.23 10.86 2.30
N PRO A 111 -15.76 10.14 3.33
CA PRO A 111 -16.26 10.32 4.69
C PRO A 111 -15.99 11.74 5.18
N PRO A 112 -16.77 12.28 6.14
CA PRO A 112 -16.45 13.55 6.78
C PRO A 112 -14.99 13.54 7.27
N ASP A 113 -14.25 14.63 6.98
CA ASP A 113 -12.81 14.78 7.27
C ASP A 113 -11.89 13.67 6.70
N GLY A 114 -12.40 12.91 5.72
CA GLY A 114 -11.66 11.84 5.04
C GLY A 114 -11.21 12.18 3.63
N GLU A 115 -10.56 11.22 2.98
CA GLU A 115 -10.15 11.28 1.56
C GLU A 115 -11.17 10.63 0.64
N SER A 116 -11.33 11.16 -0.57
CA SER A 116 -11.90 10.50 -1.74
C SER A 116 -10.88 9.57 -2.40
N LEU A 117 -11.31 8.76 -3.37
CA LEU A 117 -10.38 7.92 -4.15
C LEU A 117 -9.55 8.74 -5.15
N ILE A 118 -10.08 9.88 -5.62
CA ILE A 118 -9.32 10.82 -6.47
C ILE A 118 -8.14 11.38 -5.68
N GLU A 119 -8.34 11.84 -4.44
CA GLU A 119 -7.27 12.37 -3.59
C GLU A 119 -6.21 11.30 -3.28
N VAL A 120 -6.62 10.05 -3.05
CA VAL A 120 -5.67 8.92 -2.93
C VAL A 120 -4.84 8.76 -4.19
N ARG A 121 -5.44 8.90 -5.39
CA ARG A 121 -4.73 8.83 -6.68
C ARG A 121 -3.76 9.99 -6.86
N GLU A 122 -4.17 11.21 -6.54
CA GLU A 122 -3.30 12.39 -6.61
C GLU A 122 -2.07 12.24 -5.70
N ARG A 123 -2.27 11.71 -4.49
CA ARG A 123 -1.19 11.37 -3.57
C ARG A 123 -0.28 10.28 -4.14
N GLY A 124 -0.83 9.30 -4.84
CA GLY A 124 -0.09 8.27 -5.57
C GLY A 124 0.77 8.85 -6.71
N ILE A 125 0.23 9.83 -7.48
CA ILE A 125 0.96 10.56 -8.53
C ILE A 125 2.15 11.31 -7.93
N LYS A 126 1.94 12.02 -6.82
CA LYS A 126 3.00 12.73 -6.12
C LYS A 126 4.08 11.77 -5.65
N PHE A 127 3.71 10.66 -5.02
CA PHE A 127 4.66 9.63 -4.58
C PHE A 127 5.46 9.07 -5.76
N TYR A 128 4.82 8.76 -6.89
CA TYR A 128 5.48 8.25 -8.08
C TYR A 128 6.49 9.24 -8.66
N SER A 129 6.14 10.52 -8.72
CA SER A 129 7.06 11.58 -9.16
C SER A 129 8.30 11.68 -8.27
N GLU A 130 8.12 11.64 -6.93
CA GLU A 130 9.22 11.63 -5.98
C GLU A 130 10.10 10.37 -6.12
N LEU A 131 9.47 9.21 -6.33
CA LEU A 131 10.14 7.93 -6.52
C LEU A 131 11.09 7.99 -7.75
N LEU A 132 10.61 8.46 -8.89
CA LEU A 132 11.38 8.58 -10.11
C LEU A 132 12.54 9.59 -10.00
N THR A 133 12.38 10.62 -9.17
CA THR A 133 13.40 11.66 -8.98
C THR A 133 14.52 11.20 -8.04
N LYS A 134 14.16 10.47 -6.97
CA LYS A 134 15.09 10.13 -5.89
C LYS A 134 15.78 8.77 -6.04
N HIS A 135 15.19 7.85 -6.80
CA HIS A 135 15.59 6.44 -6.79
C HIS A 135 15.70 5.87 -8.22
N THR A 136 16.74 6.24 -8.92
CA THR A 136 17.07 5.63 -10.24
C THR A 136 17.87 4.34 -10.07
N ASP A 137 17.61 3.37 -10.94
CA ASP A 137 18.37 2.10 -11.03
C ASP A 137 18.45 1.30 -9.71
N LYS A 138 17.36 1.36 -8.91
CA LYS A 138 17.24 0.67 -7.61
C LYS A 138 16.15 -0.39 -7.62
N CYS A 139 16.30 -1.36 -6.71
CA CYS A 139 15.24 -2.28 -6.31
C CYS A 139 14.63 -1.80 -4.98
N ILE A 140 13.37 -1.41 -4.98
CA ILE A 140 12.69 -0.78 -3.85
C ILE A 140 11.58 -1.68 -3.35
N ALA A 141 11.56 -1.97 -2.05
CA ALA A 141 10.41 -2.56 -1.39
C ALA A 141 9.46 -1.46 -0.90
N ILE A 142 8.19 -1.52 -1.29
CA ILE A 142 7.13 -0.60 -0.86
C ILE A 142 6.20 -1.34 0.10
N VAL A 143 6.07 -0.84 1.33
CA VAL A 143 5.15 -1.38 2.34
C VAL A 143 4.02 -0.38 2.58
N SER A 144 2.79 -0.75 2.23
CA SER A 144 1.64 0.14 2.33
C SER A 144 0.33 -0.63 2.61
N HIS A 145 -0.79 -0.14 2.12
CA HIS A 145 -2.15 -0.54 2.47
C HIS A 145 -2.97 -0.91 1.24
N SER A 146 -4.13 -1.52 1.49
CA SER A 146 -4.95 -2.11 0.42
C SER A 146 -5.46 -1.08 -0.59
N THR A 147 -6.15 -0.03 -0.13
CA THR A 147 -6.79 0.94 -1.03
C THR A 147 -5.73 1.74 -1.78
N PHE A 148 -4.73 2.27 -1.05
CA PHE A 148 -3.64 2.99 -1.68
C PHE A 148 -2.93 2.15 -2.75
N LEU A 149 -2.56 0.90 -2.44
CA LEU A 149 -1.82 0.05 -3.37
C LEU A 149 -2.65 -0.33 -4.60
N LYS A 150 -3.95 -0.59 -4.45
CA LYS A 150 -4.84 -0.83 -5.59
C LYS A 150 -4.87 0.37 -6.53
N VAL A 151 -5.08 1.58 -5.98
CA VAL A 151 -5.13 2.81 -6.76
C VAL A 151 -3.77 3.09 -7.40
N PHE A 152 -2.67 2.94 -6.66
CA PHE A 152 -1.31 3.19 -7.14
C PHE A 152 -0.90 2.20 -8.25
N ILE A 153 -1.09 0.89 -8.06
CA ILE A 153 -0.79 -0.11 -9.09
C ILE A 153 -1.69 0.09 -10.30
N GLY A 154 -2.99 0.33 -10.09
CA GLY A 154 -3.91 0.60 -11.19
C GLY A 154 -3.50 1.83 -12.01
N GLN A 155 -3.02 2.88 -11.36
CA GLN A 155 -2.47 4.07 -12.04
C GLN A 155 -1.24 3.72 -12.90
N LEU A 156 -0.30 2.92 -12.39
CA LEU A 156 0.86 2.47 -13.17
C LEU A 156 0.44 1.65 -14.40
N LEU A 157 -0.69 0.94 -14.32
CA LEU A 157 -1.24 0.11 -15.39
C LEU A 157 -2.23 0.85 -16.31
N GLY A 158 -2.45 2.16 -16.10
CA GLY A 158 -3.43 2.95 -16.88
C GLY A 158 -4.89 2.57 -16.64
N MET A 159 -5.21 1.94 -15.50
CA MET A 159 -6.57 1.55 -15.14
C MET A 159 -7.38 2.73 -14.62
N SER A 160 -8.73 2.67 -14.76
CA SER A 160 -9.63 3.54 -14.03
C SER A 160 -9.53 3.28 -12.52
N ILE A 161 -9.93 4.25 -11.68
CA ILE A 161 -9.99 4.05 -10.23
C ILE A 161 -10.97 2.91 -9.90
N TYR A 162 -12.13 2.88 -10.57
CA TYR A 162 -13.12 1.82 -10.41
C TYR A 162 -12.50 0.44 -10.66
N ASP A 163 -11.85 0.24 -11.80
CA ASP A 163 -11.21 -1.03 -12.13
C ASP A 163 -10.09 -1.39 -11.14
N SER A 164 -9.33 -0.41 -10.70
CA SER A 164 -8.27 -0.61 -9.70
C SER A 164 -8.82 -1.17 -8.38
N ILE A 165 -9.95 -0.64 -7.92
CA ILE A 165 -10.58 -1.09 -6.66
C ILE A 165 -11.21 -2.47 -6.79
N PHE A 166 -11.89 -2.76 -7.91
CA PHE A 166 -12.69 -3.98 -8.02
C PHE A 166 -11.96 -5.15 -8.72
N LYS A 167 -10.97 -4.87 -9.58
CA LYS A 167 -10.24 -5.91 -10.33
C LYS A 167 -8.88 -6.27 -9.71
N LEU A 168 -8.27 -5.39 -8.88
CA LEU A 168 -7.04 -5.70 -8.19
C LEU A 168 -7.32 -6.22 -6.78
N ARG A 169 -6.59 -7.27 -6.40
CA ARG A 169 -6.57 -7.81 -5.04
C ARG A 169 -5.22 -7.57 -4.39
N MET A 170 -5.22 -7.19 -3.12
CA MET A 170 -4.01 -6.95 -2.32
C MET A 170 -4.15 -7.67 -0.97
N ASP A 171 -3.68 -8.92 -0.92
CA ASP A 171 -3.70 -9.72 0.31
C ASP A 171 -2.62 -9.24 1.29
N TYR A 172 -2.76 -9.57 2.57
CA TYR A 172 -1.76 -9.24 3.59
C TYR A 172 -0.43 -9.92 3.27
N CYS A 173 0.64 -9.13 3.20
CA CYS A 173 1.98 -9.61 2.86
C CYS A 173 2.05 -10.37 1.52
N SER A 174 1.14 -10.08 0.58
CA SER A 174 1.31 -10.48 -0.81
C SER A 174 2.44 -9.67 -1.43
N LEU A 175 3.07 -10.21 -2.46
CA LEU A 175 4.16 -9.57 -3.19
C LEU A 175 3.75 -9.31 -4.63
N SER A 176 3.73 -8.05 -5.03
CA SER A 176 3.63 -7.64 -6.44
C SER A 176 4.98 -7.13 -6.91
N LYS A 177 5.34 -7.43 -8.15
CA LYS A 177 6.62 -7.06 -8.76
C LYS A 177 6.36 -6.28 -10.05
N ILE A 178 6.85 -5.05 -10.07
CA ILE A 178 6.69 -4.14 -11.22
C ILE A 178 8.06 -3.55 -11.55
N GLU A 179 8.44 -3.61 -12.81
CA GLU A 179 9.63 -2.96 -13.33
C GLU A 179 9.22 -1.71 -14.10
N ILE A 180 9.71 -0.55 -13.69
CA ILE A 180 9.49 0.73 -14.36
C ILE A 180 10.59 0.91 -15.39
N ILE A 181 10.22 0.92 -16.67
CA ILE A 181 11.14 1.11 -17.80
C ILE A 181 11.36 2.60 -18.03
N ASN A 182 10.28 3.37 -17.99
CA ASN A 182 10.29 4.82 -18.04
C ASN A 182 9.03 5.36 -17.35
N LYS A 183 8.85 6.68 -17.30
CA LYS A 183 7.74 7.30 -16.57
C LYS A 183 6.33 6.87 -17.02
N ASN A 184 6.19 6.35 -18.23
CA ASN A 184 4.91 5.97 -18.84
C ASN A 184 4.80 4.47 -19.13
N GLU A 185 5.84 3.68 -18.84
CA GLU A 185 5.88 2.28 -19.21
C GLU A 185 6.41 1.42 -18.06
N CYS A 186 5.68 0.37 -17.75
CA CYS A 186 6.11 -0.61 -16.77
C CYS A 186 5.79 -2.04 -17.21
N ILE A 187 6.54 -3.00 -16.68
CA ILE A 187 6.32 -4.43 -16.87
C ILE A 187 5.92 -5.04 -15.54
N VAL A 188 4.80 -5.73 -15.53
CA VAL A 188 4.32 -6.46 -14.34
C VAL A 188 4.74 -7.92 -14.46
N THR A 189 5.54 -8.39 -13.52
CA THR A 189 6.00 -9.79 -13.48
C THR A 189 5.26 -10.62 -12.44
N ALA A 190 4.62 -9.99 -11.46
CA ALA A 190 3.72 -10.64 -10.51
C ALA A 190 2.73 -9.65 -9.90
N ILE A 191 1.49 -10.09 -9.65
CA ILE A 191 0.49 -9.35 -8.87
C ILE A 191 -0.03 -10.27 -7.77
N ASN A 192 -0.02 -9.78 -6.52
CA ASN A 192 -0.62 -10.43 -5.34
C ASN A 192 -0.20 -11.90 -5.14
N ASN A 193 1.06 -12.19 -5.37
CA ASN A 193 1.63 -13.53 -5.22
C ASN A 193 1.90 -13.91 -3.75
#